data_bdb84f57f8d211ce06a242a090c3578c
#
_entry.id   bdb84f57f8d211ce06a242a090c3578c
#
_cell.length_a   1.000
_cell.length_b   1.000
_cell.length_c   1.000
_cell.angle_alpha   90.00
_cell.angle_beta   90.00
_cell.angle_gamma   90.00
#
_symmetry.space_group_name_H-M   'P 1'
#
loop_
_entity.id
_entity.type
_entity.pdbx_description
1 polymer ?
#
loop_
_entity_poly.entity_id
_entity_poly.type
_entity_poly.pdbx_seq_one_letter_code
_entity_poly.pdbx_strand_id
1 'polypeptide(L)'
;MRRRHFEMGAKARDSKGFSLIELLIVTAIIVIISGVSLLNLLGSRNRTNLDSSVRKISALLREAQSRSVAQESGVMWGVHFQNNTSTAPFYALFYDTYGSSTVVEQYILPSLVSYATSSIGQGSSLEITFAQISGFPSASTSVALVLTVGGTVATSSVVRVSSSGLIGY
;
A
#
# COMPACT_ATOMS: atom_id res chain seq x y z
N MET A 1 -69.14 23.19 -51.47
CA MET A 1 -68.43 22.49 -50.43
C MET A 1 -66.99 22.18 -50.91
N ARG A 2 -65.98 22.88 -50.39
CA ARG A 2 -64.55 22.77 -50.77
C ARG A 2 -63.83 22.05 -49.64
N ARG A 3 -63.44 20.81 -49.86
CA ARG A 3 -62.59 20.05 -48.91
C ARG A 3 -61.14 20.50 -49.08
N ARG A 4 -60.55 21.06 -48.00
CA ARG A 4 -59.10 21.35 -47.88
C ARG A 4 -58.39 20.06 -47.49
N HIS A 5 -57.54 19.53 -48.34
CA HIS A 5 -56.60 18.53 -47.98
C HIS A 5 -55.49 19.17 -47.14
N PHE A 6 -55.32 18.67 -45.96
CA PHE A 6 -54.23 19.05 -45.04
C PHE A 6 -53.10 18.04 -45.26
N GLU A 7 -52.11 18.44 -46.09
CA GLU A 7 -50.90 17.66 -46.24
C GLU A 7 -50.01 17.84 -45.00
N MET A 8 -49.89 16.81 -44.16
CA MET A 8 -48.87 16.71 -43.13
C MET A 8 -47.56 16.32 -43.78
N GLY A 9 -46.68 17.26 -44.05
CA GLY A 9 -45.33 17.05 -44.49
C GLY A 9 -44.53 16.41 -43.35
N ALA A 10 -44.31 15.11 -43.41
CA ALA A 10 -43.38 14.36 -42.55
C ALA A 10 -41.95 14.86 -42.82
N LYS A 11 -41.39 15.66 -41.93
CA LYS A 11 -40.01 16.11 -41.97
C LYS A 11 -39.12 14.90 -41.79
N ALA A 12 -38.55 14.39 -42.89
CA ALA A 12 -37.56 13.31 -42.85
C ALA A 12 -36.37 13.74 -41.97
N ARG A 13 -36.14 13.07 -40.87
CA ARG A 13 -34.93 13.24 -40.07
C ARG A 13 -33.76 12.72 -40.89
N ASP A 14 -32.91 13.63 -41.28
CA ASP A 14 -31.65 13.34 -41.98
C ASP A 14 -30.74 12.56 -40.98
N SER A 15 -30.76 11.25 -41.03
CA SER A 15 -29.89 10.38 -40.24
C SER A 15 -28.53 10.37 -40.91
N LYS A 16 -27.66 11.32 -40.51
CA LYS A 16 -26.25 11.30 -40.93
C LYS A 16 -25.57 10.10 -40.27
N GLY A 17 -25.26 9.10 -41.07
CA GLY A 17 -24.44 7.97 -40.65
C GLY A 17 -22.98 8.41 -40.39
N PHE A 18 -22.30 7.79 -39.45
CA PHE A 18 -20.87 8.01 -39.19
C PHE A 18 -20.03 7.54 -40.38
N SER A 19 -19.05 8.35 -40.76
CA SER A 19 -18.05 8.00 -41.76
C SER A 19 -17.08 6.95 -41.20
N LEU A 20 -16.62 6.01 -42.00
CA LEU A 20 -15.63 4.98 -41.62
C LEU A 20 -14.33 5.65 -41.14
N ILE A 21 -13.92 6.76 -41.75
CA ILE A 21 -12.75 7.53 -41.34
C ILE A 21 -12.93 8.18 -39.96
N GLU A 22 -14.14 8.67 -39.64
CA GLU A 22 -14.46 9.28 -38.36
C GLU A 22 -14.39 8.25 -37.24
N LEU A 23 -14.90 7.03 -37.46
CA LEU A 23 -14.78 5.92 -36.51
C LEU A 23 -13.31 5.56 -36.26
N LEU A 24 -12.49 5.54 -37.32
CA LEU A 24 -11.06 5.22 -37.23
C LEU A 24 -10.31 6.28 -36.40
N ILE A 25 -10.59 7.56 -36.61
CA ILE A 25 -9.96 8.64 -35.84
C ILE A 25 -10.38 8.58 -34.39
N VAL A 26 -11.66 8.37 -34.09
CA VAL A 26 -12.17 8.28 -32.71
C VAL A 26 -11.54 7.09 -31.97
N THR A 27 -11.47 5.92 -32.60
CA THR A 27 -10.84 4.75 -31.97
C THR A 27 -9.35 4.97 -31.74
N ALA A 28 -8.63 5.63 -32.66
CA ALA A 28 -7.21 5.95 -32.47
C ALA A 28 -7.00 6.90 -31.27
N ILE A 29 -7.83 7.90 -31.11
CA ILE A 29 -7.76 8.83 -29.96
C ILE A 29 -8.05 8.11 -28.65
N ILE A 30 -9.06 7.24 -28.60
CA ILE A 30 -9.41 6.47 -27.42
C ILE A 30 -8.24 5.56 -26.99
N VAL A 31 -7.58 4.90 -27.95
CA VAL A 31 -6.42 4.03 -27.67
C VAL A 31 -5.28 4.82 -27.05
N ILE A 32 -4.96 5.99 -27.59
CA ILE A 32 -3.89 6.85 -27.06
C ILE A 32 -4.20 7.31 -25.65
N ILE A 33 -5.40 7.83 -25.39
CA ILE A 33 -5.81 8.30 -24.06
C ILE A 33 -5.83 7.15 -23.05
N SER A 34 -6.33 5.98 -23.45
CA SER A 34 -6.35 4.80 -22.58
C SER A 34 -4.95 4.34 -22.17
N GLY A 35 -3.99 4.37 -23.09
CA GLY A 35 -2.60 4.00 -22.82
C GLY A 35 -1.94 4.89 -21.76
N VAL A 36 -2.09 6.20 -21.86
CA VAL A 36 -1.53 7.17 -20.88
C VAL A 36 -2.18 7.01 -19.50
N SER A 37 -3.48 6.78 -19.45
CA SER A 37 -4.22 6.62 -18.20
C SER A 37 -3.78 5.39 -17.40
N LEU A 38 -3.48 4.28 -18.06
CA LEU A 38 -3.01 3.04 -17.43
C LEU A 38 -1.66 3.22 -16.73
N LEU A 39 -0.70 3.92 -17.34
CA LEU A 39 0.63 4.14 -16.75
C LEU A 39 0.55 4.96 -15.46
N ASN A 40 -0.31 5.98 -15.42
CA ASN A 40 -0.48 6.82 -14.24
C ASN A 40 -1.15 6.07 -13.08
N LEU A 41 -2.09 5.16 -13.38
CA LEU A 41 -2.78 4.35 -12.38
C LEU A 41 -1.84 3.37 -11.65
N LEU A 42 -0.90 2.76 -12.36
CA LEU A 42 0.08 1.84 -11.78
C LEU A 42 1.03 2.55 -10.81
N GLY A 43 1.51 3.74 -11.16
CA GLY A 43 2.35 4.56 -10.27
C GLY A 43 1.65 4.97 -8.97
N SER A 44 0.38 5.35 -9.06
CA SER A 44 -0.44 5.71 -7.90
C SER A 44 -0.66 4.52 -6.95
N ARG A 45 -0.97 3.33 -7.47
CA ARG A 45 -1.16 2.12 -6.67
C ARG A 45 0.09 1.74 -5.88
N ASN A 46 1.27 1.85 -6.48
CA ASN A 46 2.52 1.49 -5.82
C ASN A 46 2.84 2.42 -4.64
N ARG A 47 2.58 3.72 -4.77
CA ARG A 47 2.69 4.68 -3.65
C ARG A 47 1.69 4.38 -2.54
N THR A 48 0.44 4.09 -2.89
CA THR A 48 -0.59 3.69 -1.93
C THR A 48 -0.19 2.42 -1.17
N ASN A 49 0.45 1.45 -1.82
CA ASN A 49 0.95 0.24 -1.17
C ASN A 49 2.05 0.55 -0.14
N LEU A 50 2.98 1.46 -0.45
CA LEU A 50 3.99 1.91 0.49
C LEU A 50 3.35 2.59 1.71
N ASP A 51 2.47 3.57 1.48
CA ASP A 51 1.80 4.31 2.56
C ASP A 51 0.94 3.39 3.44
N SER A 52 0.24 2.43 2.82
CA SER A 52 -0.56 1.44 3.55
C SER A 52 0.32 0.54 4.41
N SER A 53 1.50 0.13 3.93
CA SER A 53 2.46 -0.69 4.68
C SER A 53 2.99 0.07 5.89
N VAL A 54 3.37 1.34 5.73
CA VAL A 54 3.84 2.22 6.80
C VAL A 54 2.77 2.39 7.89
N ARG A 55 1.53 2.64 7.50
CA ARG A 55 0.39 2.76 8.43
C ARG A 55 0.12 1.47 9.17
N LYS A 56 0.14 0.32 8.48
CA LYS A 56 -0.05 -1.00 9.09
C LYS A 56 1.06 -1.32 10.10
N ILE A 57 2.32 -1.09 9.75
CA ILE A 57 3.46 -1.28 10.66
C ILE A 57 3.31 -0.39 11.89
N SER A 58 2.97 0.89 11.71
CA SER A 58 2.76 1.81 12.83
C SER A 58 1.58 1.39 13.72
N ALA A 59 0.51 0.87 13.14
CA ALA A 59 -0.64 0.34 13.89
C ALA A 59 -0.24 -0.90 14.70
N LEU A 60 0.50 -1.83 14.07
CA LEU A 60 0.94 -3.06 14.71
C LEU A 60 1.92 -2.80 15.86
N LEU A 61 2.82 -1.82 15.70
CA LEU A 61 3.71 -1.37 16.78
C LEU A 61 2.93 -0.79 17.96
N ARG A 62 1.91 0.04 17.69
CA ARG A 62 1.03 0.59 18.75
C ARG A 62 0.21 -0.50 19.42
N GLU A 63 -0.22 -1.51 18.67
CA GLU A 63 -0.90 -2.68 19.21
C GLU A 63 0.01 -3.48 20.14
N ALA A 64 1.23 -3.80 19.72
CA ALA A 64 2.22 -4.46 20.57
C ALA A 64 2.50 -3.66 21.85
N GLN A 65 2.65 -2.35 21.74
CA GLN A 65 2.83 -1.46 22.89
C GLN A 65 1.62 -1.50 23.82
N SER A 66 0.40 -1.39 23.28
CA SER A 66 -0.83 -1.41 24.09
C SER A 66 -1.02 -2.73 24.82
N ARG A 67 -0.76 -3.87 24.17
CA ARG A 67 -0.85 -5.21 24.76
C ARG A 67 0.21 -5.40 25.86
N SER A 68 1.44 -4.87 25.66
CA SER A 68 2.50 -4.88 26.69
C SER A 68 2.12 -4.03 27.91
N VAL A 69 1.59 -2.83 27.69
CA VAL A 69 1.12 -1.95 28.78
C VAL A 69 -0.04 -2.59 29.55
N ALA A 70 -0.96 -3.24 28.83
CA ALA A 70 -2.08 -3.97 29.44
C ALA A 70 -1.66 -5.28 30.12
N GLN A 71 -0.38 -5.68 30.04
CA GLN A 71 0.15 -6.94 30.56
C GLN A 71 -0.61 -8.17 30.05
N GLU A 72 -1.05 -8.12 28.78
CA GLU A 72 -1.79 -9.22 28.18
C GLU A 72 -0.95 -10.50 28.24
N SER A 73 -1.54 -11.57 28.78
CA SER A 73 -0.88 -12.85 29.05
C SER A 73 0.34 -12.79 29.99
N GLY A 74 0.60 -11.65 30.65
CA GLY A 74 1.76 -11.46 31.55
C GLY A 74 3.11 -11.47 30.86
N VAL A 75 3.15 -11.20 29.54
CA VAL A 75 4.37 -11.23 28.72
C VAL A 75 4.60 -9.91 27.97
N MET A 76 5.81 -9.72 27.45
CA MET A 76 6.12 -8.61 26.55
C MET A 76 5.58 -8.92 25.16
N TRP A 77 5.18 -7.86 24.44
CA TRP A 77 4.76 -7.93 23.06
C TRP A 77 5.74 -7.15 22.16
N GLY A 78 5.89 -7.61 20.93
CA GLY A 78 6.80 -6.97 19.99
C GLY A 78 6.43 -7.20 18.54
N VAL A 79 7.16 -6.53 17.66
CA VAL A 79 7.07 -6.71 16.21
C VAL A 79 8.42 -7.14 15.69
N HIS A 80 8.43 -8.27 15.00
CA HIS A 80 9.58 -8.79 14.27
C HIS A 80 9.50 -8.37 12.81
N PHE A 81 10.62 -7.90 12.27
CA PHE A 81 10.79 -7.53 10.88
C PHE A 81 11.85 -8.42 10.25
N GLN A 82 11.54 -9.04 9.13
CA GLN A 82 12.46 -9.92 8.42
C GLN A 82 12.66 -9.45 6.97
N ASN A 83 13.89 -9.18 6.60
CA ASN A 83 14.28 -8.86 5.22
C ASN A 83 14.96 -10.08 4.57
N ASN A 84 14.16 -10.99 4.05
CA ASN A 84 14.66 -12.21 3.42
C ASN A 84 15.38 -11.95 2.09
N THR A 85 16.32 -12.84 1.73
CA THR A 85 17.01 -12.82 0.44
C THR A 85 16.27 -13.57 -0.67
N SER A 86 15.53 -14.62 -0.30
CA SER A 86 14.90 -15.58 -1.25
C SER A 86 13.37 -15.53 -1.22
N THR A 87 12.78 -14.92 -0.20
CA THR A 87 11.32 -14.77 -0.07
C THR A 87 10.97 -13.31 0.17
N ALA A 88 9.69 -12.95 -0.01
CA ALA A 88 9.25 -11.59 0.25
C ALA A 88 9.50 -11.17 1.71
N PRO A 89 9.93 -9.92 1.94
CA PRO A 89 10.08 -9.39 3.29
C PRO A 89 8.74 -9.39 4.03
N PHE A 90 8.79 -9.60 5.35
CA PHE A 90 7.58 -9.62 6.17
C PHE A 90 7.80 -8.96 7.52
N TYR A 91 6.72 -8.73 8.24
CA TYR A 91 6.69 -8.32 9.65
C TYR A 91 5.61 -9.09 10.40
N ALA A 92 5.85 -9.34 11.68
CA ALA A 92 4.97 -10.19 12.48
C ALA A 92 4.81 -9.65 13.90
N LEU A 93 3.59 -9.70 14.43
CA LEU A 93 3.28 -9.46 15.84
C LEU A 93 3.57 -10.74 16.63
N PHE A 94 4.32 -10.63 17.70
CA PHE A 94 4.65 -11.77 18.56
C PHE A 94 4.62 -11.38 20.04
N TYR A 95 4.58 -12.37 20.88
CA TYR A 95 4.68 -12.22 22.33
C TYR A 95 5.86 -13.04 22.89
N ASP A 96 6.39 -12.62 24.04
CA ASP A 96 7.54 -13.21 24.72
C ASP A 96 8.79 -13.19 23.84
N THR A 97 9.21 -14.33 23.31
CA THR A 97 10.37 -14.49 22.41
C THR A 97 9.88 -14.85 21.02
N TYR A 98 10.43 -14.20 19.98
CA TYR A 98 10.04 -14.49 18.61
C TYR A 98 10.29 -15.96 18.22
N GLY A 99 9.23 -16.61 17.74
CA GLY A 99 9.26 -18.00 17.28
C GLY A 99 7.95 -18.39 16.62
N SER A 100 7.93 -19.50 15.90
CA SER A 100 6.72 -19.92 15.14
C SER A 100 5.49 -20.15 16.02
N SER A 101 5.66 -20.47 17.30
CA SER A 101 4.58 -20.69 18.27
C SER A 101 4.09 -19.41 18.96
N THR A 102 4.84 -18.32 18.87
CA THR A 102 4.55 -17.05 19.55
C THR A 102 4.11 -15.94 18.60
N VAL A 103 4.14 -16.21 17.30
CA VAL A 103 3.59 -15.29 16.27
C VAL A 103 2.07 -15.34 16.29
N VAL A 104 1.45 -14.18 16.45
CA VAL A 104 -0.02 -14.00 16.43
C VAL A 104 -0.49 -13.60 15.05
N GLU A 105 0.22 -12.66 14.42
CA GLU A 105 -0.12 -12.15 13.09
C GLU A 105 1.16 -11.95 12.28
N GLN A 106 1.08 -12.25 10.98
CA GLN A 106 2.18 -12.04 10.04
C GLN A 106 1.67 -11.39 8.75
N TYR A 107 2.42 -10.40 8.28
CA TYR A 107 2.09 -9.66 7.06
C TYR A 107 3.30 -9.61 6.14
N ILE A 108 3.08 -9.96 4.88
CA ILE A 108 4.08 -9.86 3.81
C ILE A 108 4.01 -8.45 3.21
N LEU A 109 5.17 -7.85 2.94
CA LEU A 109 5.22 -6.58 2.23
C LEU A 109 4.74 -6.75 0.78
N PRO A 110 3.98 -5.78 0.24
CA PRO A 110 3.56 -5.79 -1.15
C PRO A 110 4.76 -5.82 -2.11
N SER A 111 4.55 -6.34 -3.32
CA SER A 111 5.53 -6.29 -4.40
C SER A 111 6.06 -4.86 -4.58
N LEU A 112 7.34 -4.72 -4.88
CA LEU A 112 8.06 -3.46 -5.06
C LEU A 112 8.29 -2.66 -3.76
N VAL A 113 7.72 -3.05 -2.62
CA VAL A 113 8.02 -2.48 -1.30
C VAL A 113 8.98 -3.40 -0.56
N SER A 114 10.08 -2.84 -0.08
CA SER A 114 11.08 -3.57 0.71
C SER A 114 11.62 -2.69 1.84
N TYR A 115 12.37 -3.29 2.76
CA TYR A 115 13.10 -2.50 3.74
C TYR A 115 14.32 -1.85 3.09
N ALA A 116 14.63 -0.61 3.49
CA ALA A 116 15.90 0.01 3.12
C ALA A 116 17.05 -0.77 3.77
N THR A 117 18.09 -1.08 3.01
CA THR A 117 19.26 -1.83 3.50
C THR A 117 20.01 -1.10 4.62
N SER A 118 19.89 0.21 4.69
CA SER A 118 20.38 1.03 5.80
C SER A 118 19.60 0.85 7.12
N SER A 119 18.38 0.33 7.06
CA SER A 119 17.52 0.06 8.20
C SER A 119 17.57 -1.43 8.58
N ILE A 120 17.26 -2.30 7.62
CA ILE A 120 17.30 -3.77 7.80
C ILE A 120 18.01 -4.36 6.60
N GLY A 121 19.24 -4.82 6.79
CA GLY A 121 20.04 -5.42 5.72
C GLY A 121 19.38 -6.66 5.14
N GLN A 122 19.75 -7.01 3.91
CA GLN A 122 19.25 -8.20 3.25
C GLN A 122 19.68 -9.46 4.03
N GLY A 123 18.78 -10.39 4.29
CA GLY A 123 19.02 -11.57 5.13
C GLY A 123 19.00 -11.29 6.64
N SER A 124 18.80 -10.03 7.05
CA SER A 124 18.78 -9.63 8.47
C SER A 124 17.35 -9.47 9.00
N SER A 125 17.26 -9.47 10.33
CA SER A 125 16.02 -9.20 11.05
C SER A 125 16.21 -8.06 12.06
N LEU A 126 15.11 -7.47 12.47
CA LEU A 126 15.01 -6.47 13.54
C LEU A 126 13.81 -6.79 14.41
N GLU A 127 13.96 -6.70 15.71
CA GLU A 127 12.88 -6.87 16.66
C GLU A 127 12.71 -5.60 17.51
N ILE A 128 11.48 -5.20 17.70
CA ILE A 128 11.09 -4.09 18.57
C ILE A 128 10.11 -4.66 19.58
N THR A 129 10.55 -4.81 20.82
CA THR A 129 9.72 -5.26 21.93
C THR A 129 9.40 -4.09 22.85
N PHE A 130 8.26 -4.15 23.52
CA PHE A 130 7.81 -3.13 24.46
C PHE A 130 7.77 -3.70 25.88
N ALA A 131 8.31 -2.95 26.82
CA ALA A 131 8.30 -3.33 28.23
C ALA A 131 6.87 -3.30 28.77
N GLN A 132 6.56 -4.26 29.64
CA GLN A 132 5.29 -4.30 30.36
C GLN A 132 5.09 -3.04 31.21
N ILE A 133 3.84 -2.64 31.41
CA ILE A 133 3.42 -1.48 32.19
C ILE A 133 3.85 -0.15 31.57
N SER A 134 5.16 0.03 31.30
CA SER A 134 5.69 1.30 30.81
C SER A 134 5.49 1.53 29.32
N GLY A 135 5.42 0.46 28.52
CA GLY A 135 5.34 0.54 27.07
C GLY A 135 6.58 1.14 26.39
N PHE A 136 7.71 1.21 27.13
CA PHE A 136 8.95 1.68 26.52
C PHE A 136 9.53 0.62 25.61
N PRO A 137 10.03 1.01 24.42
CA PRO A 137 10.65 0.06 23.50
C PRO A 137 12.01 -0.41 24.02
N SER A 138 12.42 -1.59 23.60
CA SER A 138 13.75 -2.15 23.91
C SER A 138 14.90 -1.28 23.39
N ALA A 139 14.67 -0.55 22.30
CA ALA A 139 15.61 0.45 21.77
C ALA A 139 14.85 1.49 20.91
N SER A 140 15.39 2.72 20.85
CA SER A 140 14.94 3.68 19.86
C SER A 140 15.46 3.28 18.50
N THR A 141 14.57 3.16 17.51
CA THR A 141 14.93 2.67 16.19
C THR A 141 14.02 3.23 15.10
N SER A 142 14.44 3.05 13.86
CA SER A 142 13.64 3.42 12.70
C SER A 142 13.60 2.30 11.68
N VAL A 143 12.43 2.04 11.14
CA VAL A 143 12.20 1.09 10.05
C VAL A 143 11.90 1.89 8.79
N ALA A 144 12.83 1.91 7.86
CA ALA A 144 12.67 2.59 6.58
C ALA A 144 12.22 1.59 5.51
N LEU A 145 11.13 1.95 4.82
CA LEU A 145 10.62 1.22 3.66
C LEU A 145 10.94 2.01 2.39
N VAL A 146 11.23 1.30 1.33
CA VAL A 146 11.48 1.85 0.00
C VAL A 146 10.55 1.22 -1.02
N LEU A 147 10.10 2.05 -1.96
CA LEU A 147 9.42 1.60 -3.16
C LEU A 147 10.44 1.59 -4.30
N THR A 148 10.65 0.41 -4.90
CA THR A 148 11.58 0.25 -6.03
C THR A 148 10.79 0.02 -7.31
N VAL A 149 11.02 0.86 -8.32
CA VAL A 149 10.39 0.76 -9.64
C VAL A 149 11.50 0.75 -10.69
N GLY A 150 11.51 -0.26 -11.55
CA GLY A 150 12.53 -0.40 -12.59
C GLY A 150 13.98 -0.50 -12.06
N GLY A 151 14.16 -1.08 -10.86
CA GLY A 151 15.48 -1.24 -10.22
C GLY A 151 15.99 0.01 -9.50
N THR A 152 15.24 1.11 -9.48
CA THR A 152 15.59 2.35 -8.78
C THR A 152 14.63 2.66 -7.65
N VAL A 153 15.14 3.25 -6.55
CA VAL A 153 14.28 3.71 -5.45
C VAL A 153 13.50 4.94 -5.90
N ALA A 154 12.18 4.79 -6.01
CA ALA A 154 11.27 5.86 -6.44
C ALA A 154 10.86 6.76 -5.27
N THR A 155 10.65 6.20 -4.08
CA THR A 155 10.31 6.92 -2.86
C THR A 155 10.58 6.07 -1.64
N SER A 156 10.67 6.70 -0.48
CA SER A 156 10.87 6.03 0.81
C SER A 156 9.97 6.64 1.87
N SER A 157 9.69 5.86 2.90
CA SER A 157 8.99 6.31 4.11
C SER A 157 9.58 5.64 5.33
N VAL A 158 9.53 6.28 6.50
CA VAL A 158 10.22 5.82 7.70
C VAL A 158 9.26 5.80 8.87
N VAL A 159 9.15 4.65 9.53
CA VAL A 159 8.49 4.52 10.84
C VAL A 159 9.55 4.66 11.92
N ARG A 160 9.32 5.54 12.89
CA ARG A 160 10.25 5.81 13.99
C ARG A 160 9.61 5.43 15.32
N VAL A 161 10.40 4.76 16.15
CA VAL A 161 10.06 4.47 17.54
C VAL A 161 11.08 5.17 18.43
N SER A 162 10.64 6.15 19.19
CA SER A 162 11.52 6.88 20.11
C SER A 162 11.71 6.11 21.41
N SER A 163 12.75 6.42 22.18
CA SER A 163 13.00 5.85 23.51
C SER A 163 11.85 6.11 24.50
N SER A 164 11.03 7.15 24.27
CA SER A 164 9.83 7.42 25.08
C SER A 164 8.61 6.58 24.68
N GLY A 165 8.73 5.70 23.67
CA GLY A 165 7.62 4.91 23.15
C GLY A 165 6.72 5.64 22.15
N LEU A 166 7.08 6.85 21.71
CA LEU A 166 6.34 7.54 20.66
C LEU A 166 6.60 6.88 19.30
N ILE A 167 5.53 6.49 18.60
CA ILE A 167 5.57 5.89 17.28
C ILE A 167 5.02 6.90 16.26
N GLY A 168 5.89 7.30 15.31
CA GLY A 168 5.59 8.25 14.24
C GLY A 168 6.03 7.73 12.86
N TYR A 169 5.50 8.32 11.79
CA TYR A 169 5.90 8.08 10.41
C TYR A 169 5.74 9.33 9.57
#